data_df265f97eb7408acafc4625738fb4148
#
_entry.id   df265f97eb7408acafc4625738fb4148
#
_cell.length_a   1.000
_cell.length_b   1.000
_cell.length_c   1.000
_cell.angle_alpha   90.00
_cell.angle_beta   90.00
_cell.angle_gamma   90.00
#
_symmetry.space_group_name_H-M   'P 1'
#
loop_
_entity.id
_entity.type
_entity.pdbx_description
1 polymer ?
#
loop_
_entity_poly.entity_id
_entity_poly.type
_entity_poly.pdbx_seq_one_letter_code
_entity_poly.pdbx_strand_id
1 'polypeptide(L)'
;MDLFEYQARDLFAKHGVPVLKGIVATTPEEAKAAAEEIGGLTVIKAQVKTGGRGKAGGVKLARTPEEAYEHAQAILGMDIKGHTVHRVLVAEGADIAEEYYFSLLLDRANRSYLAMCSVEGGMEIEQLAAERPEALAKVEVDPLVGIDAAKAEEIVKAAGFSEELQAKVAPVLVKLGEVFTKEDATLVEVNPLVQTPAGDILALDGKVSLDDNAEFRQPEHEALVDKSAENPLEAKAKQHDLNYVKLDGEVGIVGNGAGLVMSTLDVVAYAGENHGNVKPANFLDIGGGASAEVMAAGLEIILGDEQVKSVFVNVFGGITSCDAVANGIVKALEILGDAATKPLVVRLDGNNVVEGRRILSEANHPLIVQAETMDSGADKAAELAHKA
;
A
#
# COMPACT_ATOMS: atom_id res chain seq x y z
N MET A 1 5.03 2.25 1.58
CA MET A 1 4.28 1.71 2.77
C MET A 1 3.44 2.82 3.39
N ASP A 2 2.12 2.60 3.55
CA ASP A 2 1.24 3.55 4.25
C ASP A 2 1.30 3.30 5.76
N LEU A 3 1.43 4.37 6.54
CA LEU A 3 1.44 4.31 7.99
C LEU A 3 0.04 4.46 8.58
N PHE A 4 -0.15 3.92 9.79
CA PHE A 4 -1.28 4.31 10.63
C PHE A 4 -1.10 5.75 11.15
N GLU A 5 -2.20 6.41 11.51
CA GLU A 5 -2.17 7.76 12.06
C GLU A 5 -1.23 7.89 13.27
N TYR A 6 -1.25 6.91 14.20
CA TYR A 6 -0.37 6.95 15.37
C TYR A 6 1.11 6.87 15.00
N GLN A 7 1.47 6.10 13.96
CA GLN A 7 2.84 6.00 13.46
C GLN A 7 3.27 7.31 12.78
N ALA A 8 2.39 7.89 11.96
CA ALA A 8 2.62 9.21 11.35
C ALA A 8 2.85 10.29 12.42
N ARG A 9 2.00 10.29 13.47
CA ARG A 9 2.13 11.20 14.61
C ARG A 9 3.47 11.00 15.34
N ASP A 10 3.90 9.78 15.54
CA ASP A 10 5.18 9.49 16.22
C ASP A 10 6.38 9.96 15.37
N LEU A 11 6.33 9.82 14.05
CA LEU A 11 7.33 10.43 13.16
C LEU A 11 7.29 11.96 13.23
N PHE A 12 6.12 12.56 13.27
CA PHE A 12 5.98 14.01 13.45
C PHE A 12 6.62 14.47 14.76
N ALA A 13 6.34 13.78 15.85
CA ALA A 13 6.96 14.07 17.15
C ALA A 13 8.50 13.91 17.13
N LYS A 14 9.01 12.85 16.49
CA LYS A 14 10.45 12.58 16.30
C LYS A 14 11.16 13.76 15.61
N HIS A 15 10.50 14.41 14.64
CA HIS A 15 11.03 15.58 13.92
C HIS A 15 10.60 16.92 14.53
N GLY A 16 9.99 16.91 15.71
CA GLY A 16 9.62 18.13 16.43
C GLY A 16 8.43 18.89 15.87
N VAL A 17 7.61 18.25 15.01
CA VAL A 17 6.29 18.79 14.64
C VAL A 17 5.41 18.78 15.88
N PRO A 18 4.71 19.88 16.19
CA PRO A 18 3.82 19.92 17.35
C PRO A 18 2.63 18.96 17.17
N VAL A 19 2.54 17.98 18.05
CA VAL A 19 1.46 16.98 18.11
C VAL A 19 0.98 16.83 19.56
N LEU A 20 -0.25 16.36 19.73
CA LEU A 20 -0.82 16.05 21.05
C LEU A 20 -0.35 14.66 21.52
N LYS A 21 -0.50 14.40 22.83
CA LYS A 21 -0.27 13.05 23.36
C LYS A 21 -1.25 12.06 22.76
N GLY A 22 -0.79 10.81 22.58
CA GLY A 22 -1.63 9.72 22.12
C GLY A 22 -1.02 8.39 22.52
N ILE A 23 -1.87 7.45 22.92
CA ILE A 23 -1.49 6.11 23.36
C ILE A 23 -2.33 5.11 22.57
N VAL A 24 -1.67 4.12 21.97
CA VAL A 24 -2.35 3.05 21.23
C VAL A 24 -2.90 2.03 22.23
N ALA A 25 -4.12 1.56 21.98
CA ALA A 25 -4.80 0.53 22.74
C ALA A 25 -5.38 -0.54 21.80
N THR A 26 -5.26 -1.80 22.21
CA THR A 26 -5.79 -2.98 21.50
C THR A 26 -6.97 -3.61 22.24
N THR A 27 -7.20 -3.20 23.47
CA THR A 27 -8.34 -3.60 24.30
C THR A 27 -9.06 -2.39 24.91
N PRO A 28 -10.33 -2.52 25.30
CA PRO A 28 -11.04 -1.45 26.01
C PRO A 28 -10.39 -1.07 27.33
N GLU A 29 -9.81 -2.04 28.05
CA GLU A 29 -9.11 -1.82 29.31
C GLU A 29 -7.87 -0.95 29.12
N GLU A 30 -7.09 -1.23 28.07
CA GLU A 30 -5.93 -0.41 27.70
C GLU A 30 -6.35 1.02 27.32
N ALA A 31 -7.47 1.17 26.60
CA ALA A 31 -8.00 2.48 26.23
C ALA A 31 -8.44 3.29 27.45
N LYS A 32 -9.05 2.64 28.46
CA LYS A 32 -9.38 3.28 29.73
C LYS A 32 -8.12 3.74 30.44
N ALA A 33 -7.12 2.88 30.59
CA ALA A 33 -5.85 3.22 31.23
C ALA A 33 -5.12 4.37 30.51
N ALA A 34 -5.13 4.36 29.18
CA ALA A 34 -4.57 5.44 28.37
C ALA A 34 -5.30 6.78 28.62
N ALA A 35 -6.62 6.76 28.71
CA ALA A 35 -7.40 7.95 29.02
C ALA A 35 -7.15 8.48 30.45
N GLU A 36 -6.93 7.60 31.42
CA GLU A 36 -6.52 7.96 32.79
C GLU A 36 -5.14 8.64 32.80
N GLU A 37 -4.18 8.11 32.02
CA GLU A 37 -2.81 8.65 31.90
C GLU A 37 -2.78 10.01 31.20
N ILE A 38 -3.56 10.18 30.12
CA ILE A 38 -3.62 11.44 29.38
C ILE A 38 -4.33 12.50 30.22
N GLY A 39 -5.44 12.13 30.85
CA GLY A 39 -6.28 13.03 31.64
C GLY A 39 -7.13 13.96 30.79
N GLY A 40 -8.23 14.45 31.36
CA GLY A 40 -9.12 15.40 30.69
C GLY A 40 -9.92 14.80 29.53
N LEU A 41 -10.18 15.63 28.51
CA LEU A 41 -10.88 15.21 27.30
C LEU A 41 -9.94 14.35 26.43
N THR A 42 -10.43 13.19 26.00
CA THR A 42 -9.71 12.33 25.06
C THR A 42 -10.56 12.03 23.82
N VAL A 43 -9.89 11.64 22.73
CA VAL A 43 -10.53 11.23 21.48
C VAL A 43 -10.10 9.80 21.18
N ILE A 44 -11.07 8.91 21.02
CA ILE A 44 -10.84 7.52 20.66
C ILE A 44 -10.98 7.39 19.15
N LYS A 45 -9.87 7.05 18.48
CA LYS A 45 -9.77 7.03 17.01
C LYS A 45 -9.44 5.64 16.51
N ALA A 46 -10.30 5.06 15.66
CA ALA A 46 -10.00 3.84 14.95
C ALA A 46 -8.69 3.96 14.15
N GLN A 47 -7.85 2.94 14.21
CA GLN A 47 -6.61 2.90 13.44
C GLN A 47 -6.77 1.94 12.26
N VAL A 48 -7.05 2.51 11.10
CA VAL A 48 -7.14 1.84 9.80
C VAL A 48 -6.47 2.70 8.73
N LYS A 49 -5.95 2.06 7.68
CA LYS A 49 -5.22 2.74 6.58
C LYS A 49 -6.16 3.32 5.51
N THR A 50 -7.34 3.79 5.90
CA THR A 50 -8.34 4.41 5.02
C THR A 50 -8.90 5.68 5.62
N GLY A 51 -9.31 6.62 4.78
CA GLY A 51 -9.97 7.87 5.18
C GLY A 51 -11.45 7.67 5.51
N GLY A 52 -12.06 8.71 6.13
CA GLY A 52 -13.49 8.73 6.44
C GLY A 52 -13.86 8.02 7.75
N ARG A 53 -12.91 7.76 8.63
CA ARG A 53 -13.11 7.10 9.94
C ARG A 53 -14.18 7.80 10.79
N GLY A 54 -14.18 9.14 10.80
CA GLY A 54 -15.18 9.93 11.53
C GLY A 54 -16.61 9.70 11.02
N LYS A 55 -16.81 9.71 9.70
CA LYS A 55 -18.13 9.45 9.07
C LYS A 55 -18.62 8.01 9.34
N ALA A 56 -17.70 7.06 9.50
CA ALA A 56 -18.00 5.67 9.82
C ALA A 56 -18.27 5.44 11.33
N GLY A 57 -18.15 6.46 12.18
CA GLY A 57 -18.32 6.32 13.64
C GLY A 57 -17.09 5.81 14.38
N GLY A 58 -15.93 5.74 13.69
CA GLY A 58 -14.65 5.30 14.24
C GLY A 58 -13.88 6.38 15.01
N VAL A 59 -14.48 7.55 15.27
CA VAL A 59 -13.88 8.64 16.07
C VAL A 59 -14.92 9.12 17.06
N LYS A 60 -14.59 9.08 18.35
CA LYS A 60 -15.50 9.47 19.44
C LYS A 60 -14.77 10.22 20.54
N LEU A 61 -15.43 11.25 21.09
CA LEU A 61 -14.95 12.00 22.24
C LEU A 61 -15.29 11.25 23.54
N ALA A 62 -14.34 11.17 24.46
CA ALA A 62 -14.53 10.61 25.78
C ALA A 62 -14.10 11.63 26.85
N ARG A 63 -15.00 11.94 27.77
CA ARG A 63 -14.80 12.90 28.88
C ARG A 63 -14.33 12.22 30.14
N THR A 64 -14.50 10.91 30.20
CA THR A 64 -14.09 10.07 31.34
C THR A 64 -13.39 8.81 30.81
N PRO A 65 -12.54 8.16 31.62
CA PRO A 65 -11.95 6.88 31.27
C PRO A 65 -12.99 5.77 30.99
N GLU A 66 -14.13 5.81 31.66
CA GLU A 66 -15.24 4.89 31.42
C GLU A 66 -15.84 5.07 30.02
N GLU A 67 -16.07 6.32 29.59
CA GLU A 67 -16.48 6.61 28.20
C GLU A 67 -15.44 6.14 27.19
N ALA A 68 -14.14 6.29 27.49
CA ALA A 68 -13.07 5.79 26.63
C ALA A 68 -13.12 4.26 26.49
N TYR A 69 -13.39 3.53 27.58
CA TYR A 69 -13.63 2.09 27.56
C TYR A 69 -14.80 1.73 26.63
N GLU A 70 -15.96 2.34 26.86
CA GLU A 70 -17.19 2.06 26.09
C GLU A 70 -16.99 2.36 24.59
N HIS A 71 -16.33 3.46 24.27
CA HIS A 71 -16.04 3.84 22.88
C HIS A 71 -15.03 2.89 22.23
N ALA A 72 -13.99 2.50 22.94
CA ALA A 72 -13.02 1.51 22.42
C ALA A 72 -13.70 0.15 22.19
N GLN A 73 -14.57 -0.30 23.11
CA GLN A 73 -15.34 -1.53 22.94
C GLN A 73 -16.24 -1.51 21.71
N ALA A 74 -16.82 -0.35 21.40
CA ALA A 74 -17.69 -0.19 20.23
C ALA A 74 -16.89 -0.08 18.91
N ILE A 75 -15.65 0.46 18.94
CA ILE A 75 -14.85 0.73 17.75
C ILE A 75 -13.98 -0.47 17.39
N LEU A 76 -13.42 -1.18 18.37
CA LEU A 76 -12.61 -2.37 18.12
C LEU A 76 -13.48 -3.46 17.47
N GLY A 77 -12.99 -4.03 16.38
CA GLY A 77 -13.71 -5.01 15.57
C GLY A 77 -14.69 -4.45 14.54
N MET A 78 -14.90 -3.12 14.49
CA MET A 78 -15.67 -2.50 13.40
C MET A 78 -15.01 -2.75 12.05
N ASP A 79 -15.84 -2.89 11.01
CA ASP A 79 -15.39 -2.78 9.62
C ASP A 79 -15.53 -1.32 9.15
N ILE A 80 -14.44 -0.76 8.65
CA ILE A 80 -14.43 0.57 8.01
C ILE A 80 -13.90 0.41 6.60
N LYS A 81 -14.77 0.42 5.62
CA LYS A 81 -14.46 0.26 4.19
C LYS A 81 -13.63 -1.02 3.89
N GLY A 82 -13.98 -2.14 4.50
CA GLY A 82 -13.30 -3.43 4.32
C GLY A 82 -12.07 -3.62 5.22
N HIS A 83 -11.78 -2.66 6.11
CA HIS A 83 -10.69 -2.77 7.07
C HIS A 83 -11.22 -2.99 8.48
N THR A 84 -10.88 -4.13 9.09
CA THR A 84 -11.22 -4.40 10.49
C THR A 84 -10.36 -3.57 11.43
N VAL A 85 -10.99 -2.90 12.40
CA VAL A 85 -10.29 -2.10 13.41
C VAL A 85 -9.70 -3.01 14.47
N HIS A 86 -8.39 -3.18 14.49
CA HIS A 86 -7.66 -3.99 15.47
C HIS A 86 -7.08 -3.18 16.65
N ARG A 87 -7.02 -1.88 16.52
CA ARG A 87 -6.47 -0.96 17.53
C ARG A 87 -7.10 0.42 17.43
N VAL A 88 -7.10 1.13 18.53
CA VAL A 88 -7.51 2.53 18.62
C VAL A 88 -6.35 3.40 19.10
N LEU A 89 -6.32 4.64 18.69
CA LEU A 89 -5.50 5.69 19.28
C LEU A 89 -6.36 6.47 20.28
N VAL A 90 -5.94 6.48 21.54
CA VAL A 90 -6.49 7.37 22.55
C VAL A 90 -5.64 8.62 22.51
N ALA A 91 -6.18 9.70 21.97
CA ALA A 91 -5.48 10.97 21.81
C ALA A 91 -6.01 12.02 22.79
N GLU A 92 -5.16 12.93 23.22
CA GLU A 92 -5.56 14.14 23.94
C GLU A 92 -6.52 14.96 23.09
N GLY A 93 -7.59 15.47 23.67
CA GLY A 93 -8.54 16.36 22.98
C GLY A 93 -7.95 17.75 22.80
N ALA A 94 -8.12 18.34 21.62
CA ALA A 94 -7.74 19.70 21.33
C ALA A 94 -8.94 20.64 21.36
N ASP A 95 -8.74 21.84 21.89
CA ASP A 95 -9.61 22.96 21.59
C ASP A 95 -9.18 23.54 20.23
N ILE A 96 -10.09 23.52 19.26
CA ILE A 96 -9.83 23.93 17.88
C ILE A 96 -10.48 25.29 17.65
N ALA A 97 -9.68 26.29 17.28
CA ALA A 97 -10.17 27.59 16.83
C ALA A 97 -10.35 27.61 15.32
N GLU A 98 -9.36 27.12 14.57
CA GLU A 98 -9.37 27.07 13.11
C GLU A 98 -8.70 25.77 12.62
N GLU A 99 -9.13 25.29 11.45
CA GLU A 99 -8.61 24.10 10.79
C GLU A 99 -8.01 24.44 9.44
N TYR A 100 -6.81 23.94 9.17
CA TYR A 100 -6.03 24.14 7.96
C TYR A 100 -5.67 22.82 7.31
N TYR A 101 -5.23 22.87 6.06
CA TYR A 101 -4.72 21.73 5.33
C TYR A 101 -3.28 21.94 4.89
N PHE A 102 -2.48 20.90 4.99
CA PHE A 102 -1.15 20.84 4.37
C PHE A 102 -0.83 19.43 3.89
N SER A 103 -0.23 19.33 2.70
CA SER A 103 0.43 18.11 2.24
C SER A 103 1.68 18.43 1.42
N LEU A 104 2.62 17.50 1.45
CA LEU A 104 3.78 17.44 0.55
C LEU A 104 3.81 16.06 -0.08
N LEU A 105 3.88 15.99 -1.40
CA LEU A 105 3.87 14.75 -2.17
C LEU A 105 4.90 14.74 -3.29
N LEU A 106 5.27 13.53 -3.71
CA LEU A 106 6.12 13.31 -4.88
C LEU A 106 5.30 13.50 -6.16
N ASP A 107 5.61 14.57 -6.91
CA ASP A 107 5.05 14.82 -8.25
C ASP A 107 5.93 14.20 -9.33
N ARG A 108 5.60 12.97 -9.72
CA ARG A 108 6.35 12.22 -10.72
C ARG A 108 6.27 12.84 -12.12
N ALA A 109 5.15 13.49 -12.45
CA ALA A 109 4.94 14.08 -13.76
C ALA A 109 5.89 15.26 -14.00
N ASN A 110 6.10 16.09 -12.98
CA ASN A 110 6.97 17.26 -13.03
C ASN A 110 8.37 16.98 -12.49
N ARG A 111 8.64 15.77 -11.96
CA ARG A 111 9.92 15.39 -11.34
C ARG A 111 10.34 16.33 -10.22
N SER A 112 9.36 16.73 -9.40
CA SER A 112 9.51 17.66 -8.29
C SER A 112 8.71 17.16 -7.08
N TYR A 113 8.72 17.90 -5.98
CA TYR A 113 7.74 17.76 -4.94
C TYR A 113 6.65 18.82 -5.11
N LEU A 114 5.44 18.50 -4.69
CA LEU A 114 4.30 19.41 -4.69
C LEU A 114 3.80 19.63 -3.27
N ALA A 115 3.89 20.87 -2.80
CA ALA A 115 3.24 21.29 -1.58
C ALA A 115 1.83 21.80 -1.90
N MET A 116 0.83 21.29 -1.19
CA MET A 116 -0.54 21.81 -1.23
C MET A 116 -0.89 22.33 0.15
N CYS A 117 -1.51 23.51 0.19
CA CYS A 117 -1.86 24.17 1.45
C CYS A 117 -3.15 24.97 1.31
N SER A 118 -3.98 24.96 2.35
CA SER A 118 -5.21 25.73 2.40
C SER A 118 -5.48 26.24 3.82
N VAL A 119 -6.07 27.44 3.91
CA VAL A 119 -6.64 27.97 5.16
C VAL A 119 -7.97 27.29 5.53
N GLU A 120 -8.44 26.36 4.71
CA GLU A 120 -9.62 25.52 4.94
C GLU A 120 -9.19 24.07 5.09
N GLY A 121 -9.38 23.49 6.27
CA GLY A 121 -9.02 22.12 6.62
C GLY A 121 -10.20 21.35 7.19
N GLY A 122 -9.93 20.11 7.67
CA GLY A 122 -10.95 19.27 8.27
C GLY A 122 -11.98 18.70 7.31
N MET A 123 -11.78 18.86 6.00
CA MET A 123 -12.68 18.40 4.93
C MET A 123 -11.97 17.50 3.92
N GLU A 124 -12.74 16.90 3.01
CA GLU A 124 -12.18 16.13 1.91
C GLU A 124 -11.51 17.08 0.90
N ILE A 125 -10.19 16.97 0.78
CA ILE A 125 -9.39 17.89 -0.04
C ILE A 125 -9.70 17.75 -1.53
N GLU A 126 -10.09 16.55 -1.98
CA GLU A 126 -10.51 16.29 -3.35
C GLU A 126 -11.77 17.09 -3.71
N GLN A 127 -12.70 17.22 -2.76
CA GLN A 127 -13.89 18.04 -2.94
C GLN A 127 -13.52 19.51 -3.01
N LEU A 128 -12.66 20.00 -2.11
CA LEU A 128 -12.17 21.39 -2.16
C LEU A 128 -11.48 21.70 -3.49
N ALA A 129 -10.61 20.79 -3.96
CA ALA A 129 -9.89 20.93 -5.23
C ALA A 129 -10.82 20.95 -6.46
N ALA A 130 -11.96 20.25 -6.40
CA ALA A 130 -12.95 20.20 -7.48
C ALA A 130 -13.87 21.41 -7.48
N GLU A 131 -14.37 21.83 -6.31
CA GLU A 131 -15.38 22.89 -6.18
C GLU A 131 -14.75 24.28 -6.11
N ARG A 132 -13.59 24.43 -5.45
CA ARG A 132 -12.91 25.72 -5.24
C ARG A 132 -11.39 25.55 -5.37
N PRO A 133 -10.88 25.26 -6.58
CA PRO A 133 -9.46 25.01 -6.81
C PRO A 133 -8.56 26.18 -6.40
N GLU A 134 -9.08 27.41 -6.37
CA GLU A 134 -8.37 28.62 -5.93
C GLU A 134 -8.13 28.67 -4.41
N ALA A 135 -8.90 27.92 -3.62
CA ALA A 135 -8.71 27.81 -2.17
C ALA A 135 -7.57 26.87 -1.78
N LEU A 136 -7.05 26.08 -2.74
CA LEU A 136 -5.95 25.15 -2.55
C LEU A 136 -4.70 25.65 -3.27
N ALA A 137 -3.78 26.26 -2.52
CA ALA A 137 -2.49 26.66 -3.05
C ALA A 137 -1.67 25.41 -3.43
N LYS A 138 -1.02 25.46 -4.60
CA LYS A 138 -0.12 24.43 -5.13
C LYS A 138 1.23 25.06 -5.42
N VAL A 139 2.26 24.67 -4.72
CA VAL A 139 3.60 25.23 -4.82
C VAL A 139 4.59 24.12 -5.10
N GLU A 140 5.36 24.29 -6.17
CA GLU A 140 6.43 23.35 -6.51
C GLU A 140 7.61 23.53 -5.53
N VAL A 141 8.18 22.39 -5.11
CA VAL A 141 9.30 22.32 -4.18
C VAL A 141 10.43 21.55 -4.84
N ASP A 142 11.60 22.17 -4.92
CA ASP A 142 12.82 21.55 -5.47
C ASP A 142 13.25 20.36 -4.57
N PRO A 143 13.34 19.13 -5.09
CA PRO A 143 13.75 17.96 -4.32
C PRO A 143 15.16 18.05 -3.72
N LEU A 144 16.03 18.89 -4.27
CA LEU A 144 17.39 19.07 -3.76
C LEU A 144 17.46 20.02 -2.56
N VAL A 145 16.44 20.87 -2.39
CA VAL A 145 16.38 21.88 -1.32
C VAL A 145 15.37 21.49 -0.25
N GLY A 146 14.22 20.96 -0.66
CA GLY A 146 13.09 20.68 0.22
C GLY A 146 12.36 21.96 0.65
N ILE A 147 11.67 21.90 1.79
CA ILE A 147 10.97 23.06 2.37
C ILE A 147 11.89 23.73 3.39
N ASP A 148 12.63 24.75 2.95
CA ASP A 148 13.34 25.68 3.82
C ASP A 148 12.42 26.82 4.31
N ALA A 149 12.96 27.75 5.11
CA ALA A 149 12.18 28.88 5.65
C ALA A 149 11.56 29.75 4.53
N ALA A 150 12.31 30.02 3.45
CA ALA A 150 11.82 30.84 2.35
C ALA A 150 10.70 30.14 1.56
N LYS A 151 10.84 28.82 1.31
CA LYS A 151 9.82 28.04 0.66
C LYS A 151 8.55 27.89 1.54
N ALA A 152 8.72 27.71 2.84
CA ALA A 152 7.59 27.68 3.77
C ALA A 152 6.82 29.00 3.78
N GLU A 153 7.51 30.15 3.79
CA GLU A 153 6.88 31.46 3.67
C GLU A 153 6.12 31.63 2.35
N GLU A 154 6.69 31.17 1.23
CA GLU A 154 6.02 31.16 -0.08
C GLU A 154 4.71 30.36 -0.02
N ILE A 155 4.75 29.16 0.58
CA ILE A 155 3.58 28.26 0.68
C ILE A 155 2.46 28.90 1.51
N VAL A 156 2.77 29.39 2.72
CA VAL A 156 1.74 29.95 3.60
C VAL A 156 1.16 31.26 3.05
N LYS A 157 1.96 32.05 2.32
CA LYS A 157 1.50 33.23 1.63
C LYS A 157 0.59 32.90 0.46
N ALA A 158 0.95 31.92 -0.35
CA ALA A 158 0.14 31.43 -1.47
C ALA A 158 -1.21 30.87 -1.00
N ALA A 159 -1.24 30.20 0.18
CA ALA A 159 -2.45 29.70 0.80
C ALA A 159 -3.35 30.77 1.44
N GLY A 160 -2.89 32.03 1.50
CA GLY A 160 -3.68 33.14 2.00
C GLY A 160 -3.71 33.32 3.52
N PHE A 161 -2.75 32.76 4.25
CA PHE A 161 -2.63 33.01 5.70
C PHE A 161 -2.33 34.46 6.00
N SER A 162 -2.89 34.99 7.10
CA SER A 162 -2.55 36.32 7.60
C SER A 162 -1.06 36.38 8.02
N GLU A 163 -0.45 37.56 8.02
CA GLU A 163 0.96 37.73 8.40
C GLU A 163 1.29 37.12 9.78
N GLU A 164 0.38 37.28 10.74
CA GLU A 164 0.54 36.70 12.08
C GLU A 164 0.58 35.15 12.02
N LEU A 165 -0.31 34.54 11.24
CA LEU A 165 -0.39 33.09 11.09
C LEU A 165 0.77 32.54 10.24
N GLN A 166 1.23 33.26 9.22
CA GLN A 166 2.39 32.88 8.43
C GLN A 166 3.62 32.62 9.33
N ALA A 167 3.88 33.50 10.30
CA ALA A 167 5.00 33.36 11.23
C ALA A 167 4.88 32.12 12.14
N LYS A 168 3.67 31.62 12.40
CA LYS A 168 3.41 30.45 13.25
C LYS A 168 3.36 29.16 12.45
N VAL A 169 2.77 29.17 11.27
CA VAL A 169 2.57 27.99 10.42
C VAL A 169 3.84 27.63 9.66
N ALA A 170 4.55 28.59 9.07
CA ALA A 170 5.74 28.32 8.26
C ALA A 170 6.80 27.45 8.96
N PRO A 171 7.15 27.65 10.25
CA PRO A 171 8.09 26.78 10.94
C PRO A 171 7.60 25.34 11.09
N VAL A 172 6.29 25.11 11.16
CA VAL A 172 5.70 23.77 11.20
C VAL A 172 5.82 23.10 9.84
N LEU A 173 5.61 23.83 8.73
CA LEU A 173 5.79 23.30 7.38
C LEU A 173 7.23 22.90 7.10
N VAL A 174 8.22 23.64 7.62
CA VAL A 174 9.65 23.25 7.52
C VAL A 174 9.86 21.88 8.16
N LYS A 175 9.33 21.66 9.37
CA LYS A 175 9.45 20.37 10.07
C LYS A 175 8.73 19.23 9.34
N LEU A 176 7.56 19.48 8.77
CA LEU A 176 6.85 18.50 7.94
C LEU A 176 7.63 18.18 6.66
N GLY A 177 8.31 19.16 6.06
CA GLY A 177 9.25 18.97 4.97
C GLY A 177 10.46 18.12 5.37
N GLU A 178 10.97 18.28 6.59
CA GLU A 178 12.02 17.43 7.13
C GLU A 178 11.56 15.98 7.34
N VAL A 179 10.33 15.75 7.82
CA VAL A 179 9.75 14.40 7.88
C VAL A 179 9.77 13.78 6.49
N PHE A 180 9.26 14.50 5.48
CA PHE A 180 9.19 14.02 4.11
C PHE A 180 10.55 13.59 3.56
N THR A 181 11.57 14.43 3.72
CA THR A 181 12.89 14.18 3.14
C THR A 181 13.74 13.20 3.95
N LYS A 182 13.69 13.26 5.28
CA LYS A 182 14.52 12.43 6.16
C LYS A 182 14.00 11.01 6.34
N GLU A 183 12.69 10.83 6.22
CA GLU A 183 12.04 9.51 6.30
C GLU A 183 11.76 8.90 4.91
N ASP A 184 12.30 9.49 3.83
CA ASP A 184 12.04 9.03 2.46
C ASP A 184 10.53 8.83 2.18
N ALA A 185 9.72 9.80 2.58
CA ALA A 185 8.29 9.74 2.34
C ALA A 185 7.94 10.12 0.89
N THR A 186 6.85 9.57 0.38
CA THR A 186 6.23 9.95 -0.89
C THR A 186 4.98 10.80 -0.70
N LEU A 187 4.46 10.81 0.53
CA LEU A 187 3.36 11.66 0.98
C LEU A 187 3.53 11.98 2.47
N VAL A 188 3.39 13.25 2.83
CA VAL A 188 3.15 13.73 4.20
C VAL A 188 1.94 14.65 4.12
N GLU A 189 0.86 14.30 4.81
CA GLU A 189 -0.38 15.06 4.84
C GLU A 189 -0.81 15.32 6.28
N VAL A 190 -1.29 16.51 6.55
CA VAL A 190 -1.93 16.89 7.82
C VAL A 190 -3.29 17.48 7.53
N ASN A 191 -4.34 16.80 7.99
CA ASN A 191 -5.72 17.23 7.78
C ASN A 191 -6.63 16.79 8.95
N PRO A 192 -6.87 17.70 9.94
CA PRO A 192 -6.45 19.09 9.95
C PRO A 192 -5.09 19.38 10.62
N LEU A 193 -4.44 20.42 10.13
CA LEU A 193 -3.50 21.23 10.89
C LEU A 193 -4.32 22.31 11.60
N VAL A 194 -4.20 22.45 12.90
CA VAL A 194 -5.13 23.32 13.65
C VAL A 194 -4.43 24.48 14.36
N GLN A 195 -5.18 25.56 14.53
CA GLN A 195 -4.85 26.59 15.49
C GLN A 195 -5.69 26.41 16.76
N THR A 196 -5.05 26.44 17.91
CA THR A 196 -5.74 26.47 19.21
C THR A 196 -6.18 27.91 19.57
N PRO A 197 -7.13 28.11 20.51
CA PRO A 197 -7.46 29.45 21.02
C PRO A 197 -6.26 30.17 21.65
N ALA A 198 -5.26 29.46 22.12
CA ALA A 198 -3.98 30.03 22.61
C ALA A 198 -3.06 30.49 21.46
N GLY A 199 -3.39 30.14 20.23
CA GLY A 199 -2.64 30.49 19.03
C GLY A 199 -1.53 29.52 18.67
N ASP A 200 -1.46 28.33 19.30
CA ASP A 200 -0.52 27.27 18.94
C ASP A 200 -0.98 26.56 17.67
N ILE A 201 -0.02 26.08 16.89
CA ILE A 201 -0.26 25.28 15.68
C ILE A 201 0.06 23.82 15.97
N LEU A 202 -0.90 22.91 15.73
CA LEU A 202 -0.79 21.49 16.04
C LEU A 202 -1.20 20.63 14.84
N ALA A 203 -0.48 19.53 14.59
CA ALA A 203 -0.89 18.49 13.65
C ALA A 203 -1.79 17.47 14.38
N LEU A 204 -3.08 17.44 14.06
CA LEU A 204 -4.06 16.57 14.73
C LEU A 204 -4.25 15.23 14.06
N ASP A 205 -4.28 15.18 12.74
CA ASP A 205 -4.42 13.94 11.97
C ASP A 205 -3.39 13.95 10.84
N GLY A 206 -2.51 12.96 10.87
CA GLY A 206 -1.42 12.81 9.94
C GLY A 206 -1.53 11.54 9.11
N LYS A 207 -1.21 11.66 7.82
CA LYS A 207 -1.04 10.56 6.91
C LYS A 207 0.36 10.63 6.31
N VAL A 208 1.09 9.52 6.39
CA VAL A 208 2.44 9.39 5.82
C VAL A 208 2.51 8.12 4.99
N SER A 209 3.03 8.23 3.77
CA SER A 209 3.42 7.11 2.94
C SER A 209 4.93 7.14 2.75
N LEU A 210 5.59 6.06 3.11
CA LEU A 210 7.04 5.89 2.98
C LEU A 210 7.38 5.17 1.67
N ASP A 211 8.55 5.47 1.10
CA ASP A 211 9.06 4.79 -0.08
C ASP A 211 9.72 3.45 0.31
N ASP A 212 9.11 2.34 -0.07
CA ASP A 212 9.63 1.00 0.20
C ASP A 212 10.99 0.76 -0.49
N ASN A 213 11.30 1.47 -1.58
CA ASN A 213 12.61 1.40 -2.24
C ASN A 213 13.74 2.02 -1.41
N ALA A 214 13.43 2.77 -0.37
CA ALA A 214 14.41 3.37 0.53
C ALA A 214 14.71 2.50 1.77
N GLU A 215 14.08 1.33 1.92
CA GLU A 215 14.23 0.43 3.08
C GLU A 215 15.69 0.14 3.42
N PHE A 216 16.56 -0.01 2.42
CA PHE A 216 18.00 -0.28 2.61
C PHE A 216 18.74 0.80 3.41
N ARG A 217 18.23 2.02 3.48
CA ARG A 217 18.80 3.14 4.24
C ARG A 217 17.91 3.59 5.41
N GLN A 218 16.73 2.97 5.57
CA GLN A 218 15.75 3.26 6.62
C GLN A 218 15.40 1.98 7.42
N PRO A 219 16.38 1.33 8.08
CA PRO A 219 16.15 0.05 8.76
C PRO A 219 15.12 0.12 9.89
N GLU A 220 14.90 1.32 10.47
CA GLU A 220 13.90 1.54 11.52
C GLU A 220 12.47 1.40 10.99
N HIS A 221 12.24 1.55 9.69
CA HIS A 221 10.90 1.44 9.10
C HIS A 221 10.35 0.01 9.11
N GLU A 222 11.21 -1.02 9.26
CA GLU A 222 10.75 -2.40 9.41
C GLU A 222 9.80 -2.56 10.62
N ALA A 223 10.05 -1.81 11.70
CA ALA A 223 9.19 -1.83 12.88
C ALA A 223 7.80 -1.20 12.65
N LEU A 224 7.62 -0.44 11.58
CA LEU A 224 6.37 0.22 11.21
C LEU A 224 5.48 -0.65 10.33
N VAL A 225 5.99 -1.78 9.82
CA VAL A 225 5.24 -2.71 8.95
C VAL A 225 4.09 -3.33 9.72
N ASP A 226 2.89 -3.19 9.19
CA ASP A 226 1.69 -3.85 9.74
C ASP A 226 1.55 -5.27 9.18
N LYS A 227 2.11 -6.23 9.88
CA LYS A 227 2.05 -7.66 9.51
C LYS A 227 0.63 -8.23 9.52
N SER A 228 -0.33 -7.57 10.17
CA SER A 228 -1.73 -8.03 10.22
C SER A 228 -2.54 -7.65 8.98
N ALA A 229 -2.07 -6.67 8.21
CA ALA A 229 -2.71 -6.19 6.99
C ALA A 229 -2.08 -6.75 5.71
N GLU A 230 -0.95 -7.48 5.81
CA GLU A 230 -0.34 -8.13 4.65
C GLU A 230 -1.22 -9.26 4.13
N ASN A 231 -1.37 -9.33 2.80
CA ASN A 231 -1.98 -10.49 2.17
C ASN A 231 -1.13 -11.73 2.47
N PRO A 232 -1.72 -12.83 3.00
CA PRO A 232 -0.94 -14.01 3.39
C PRO A 232 -0.13 -14.62 2.24
N LEU A 233 -0.60 -14.52 1.00
CA LEU A 233 0.11 -15.02 -0.19
C LEU A 233 1.29 -14.12 -0.54
N GLU A 234 1.13 -12.79 -0.42
CA GLU A 234 2.22 -11.82 -0.62
C GLU A 234 3.28 -11.94 0.48
N ALA A 235 2.87 -12.11 1.73
CA ALA A 235 3.78 -12.36 2.84
C ALA A 235 4.58 -13.67 2.64
N LYS A 236 3.94 -14.74 2.14
CA LYS A 236 4.59 -15.99 1.80
C LYS A 236 5.58 -15.81 0.63
N ALA A 237 5.20 -15.06 -0.40
CA ALA A 237 6.05 -14.77 -1.54
C ALA A 237 7.33 -14.00 -1.15
N LYS A 238 7.20 -13.03 -0.27
CA LYS A 238 8.33 -12.25 0.27
C LYS A 238 9.35 -13.12 0.99
N GLN A 239 8.93 -14.19 1.67
CA GLN A 239 9.84 -15.15 2.33
C GLN A 239 10.72 -15.93 1.34
N HIS A 240 10.32 -16.00 0.07
CA HIS A 240 11.02 -16.67 -1.02
C HIS A 240 11.65 -15.68 -2.01
N ASP A 241 11.77 -14.40 -1.66
CA ASP A 241 12.27 -13.32 -2.52
C ASP A 241 11.52 -13.21 -3.86
N LEU A 242 10.24 -13.57 -3.87
CA LEU A 242 9.38 -13.52 -5.05
C LEU A 242 8.64 -12.18 -5.11
N ASN A 243 8.64 -11.57 -6.30
CA ASN A 243 7.85 -10.39 -6.58
C ASN A 243 6.43 -10.79 -6.98
N TYR A 244 5.54 -10.86 -6.00
CA TYR A 244 4.15 -11.31 -6.14
C TYR A 244 3.19 -10.22 -5.69
N VAL A 245 2.13 -10.00 -6.47
CA VAL A 245 1.00 -9.14 -6.11
C VAL A 245 -0.30 -9.90 -6.37
N LYS A 246 -1.16 -9.99 -5.36
CA LYS A 246 -2.48 -10.60 -5.47
C LYS A 246 -3.43 -9.68 -6.24
N LEU A 247 -4.19 -10.26 -7.18
CA LEU A 247 -5.26 -9.60 -7.94
C LEU A 247 -6.56 -10.40 -7.79
N ASP A 248 -7.68 -9.80 -8.20
CA ASP A 248 -8.99 -10.47 -8.20
C ASP A 248 -9.24 -11.14 -9.55
N GLY A 249 -8.99 -12.44 -9.62
CA GLY A 249 -9.16 -13.19 -10.85
C GLY A 249 -8.99 -14.69 -10.67
N GLU A 250 -9.07 -15.45 -11.77
CA GLU A 250 -9.13 -16.92 -11.80
C GLU A 250 -7.94 -17.55 -12.53
N VAL A 251 -7.15 -16.77 -13.29
CA VAL A 251 -5.95 -17.26 -13.98
C VAL A 251 -4.69 -16.84 -13.23
N GLY A 252 -3.99 -17.79 -12.63
CA GLY A 252 -2.68 -17.56 -12.03
C GLY A 252 -1.63 -17.26 -13.12
N ILE A 253 -0.76 -16.28 -12.89
CA ILE A 253 0.25 -15.84 -13.85
C ILE A 253 1.65 -16.06 -13.29
N VAL A 254 2.51 -16.66 -14.10
CA VAL A 254 3.95 -16.76 -13.86
C VAL A 254 4.71 -16.30 -15.09
N GLY A 255 5.66 -15.41 -14.94
CA GLY A 255 6.54 -15.00 -16.03
C GLY A 255 7.94 -14.64 -15.54
N ASN A 256 8.87 -14.46 -16.48
CA ASN A 256 10.22 -14.01 -16.20
C ASN A 256 10.48 -12.62 -16.77
N GLY A 257 10.50 -11.66 -15.88
CA GLY A 257 10.65 -10.24 -16.19
C GLY A 257 9.32 -9.48 -16.09
N ALA A 258 9.34 -8.39 -15.31
CA ALA A 258 8.16 -7.61 -14.97
C ALA A 258 7.38 -7.12 -16.19
N GLY A 259 8.06 -6.67 -17.25
CA GLY A 259 7.41 -6.20 -18.48
C GLY A 259 6.63 -7.31 -19.20
N LEU A 260 7.18 -8.53 -19.27
CA LEU A 260 6.49 -9.68 -19.86
C LEU A 260 5.28 -10.08 -18.99
N VAL A 261 5.41 -10.06 -17.66
CA VAL A 261 4.30 -10.38 -16.76
C VAL A 261 3.17 -9.35 -16.93
N MET A 262 3.48 -8.05 -16.95
CA MET A 262 2.47 -7.00 -17.18
C MET A 262 1.73 -7.19 -18.50
N SER A 263 2.46 -7.46 -19.60
CA SER A 263 1.86 -7.74 -20.89
C SER A 263 1.02 -9.03 -20.86
N THR A 264 1.44 -10.05 -20.10
CA THR A 264 0.68 -11.29 -19.95
C THR A 264 -0.64 -11.07 -19.22
N LEU A 265 -0.64 -10.20 -18.17
CA LEU A 265 -1.87 -9.79 -17.47
C LEU A 265 -2.89 -9.19 -18.46
N ASP A 266 -2.45 -8.25 -19.32
CA ASP A 266 -3.32 -7.60 -20.28
C ASP A 266 -3.89 -8.59 -21.29
N VAL A 267 -3.06 -9.47 -21.85
CA VAL A 267 -3.50 -10.46 -22.86
C VAL A 267 -4.45 -11.48 -22.25
N VAL A 268 -4.24 -11.90 -21.00
CA VAL A 268 -5.18 -12.80 -20.28
C VAL A 268 -6.50 -12.09 -20.00
N ALA A 269 -6.48 -10.81 -19.61
CA ALA A 269 -7.69 -10.05 -19.40
C ALA A 269 -8.53 -9.92 -20.69
N TYR A 270 -7.89 -9.61 -21.83
CA TYR A 270 -8.57 -9.56 -23.15
C TYR A 270 -9.10 -10.93 -23.59
N ALA A 271 -8.32 -12.00 -23.42
CA ALA A 271 -8.82 -13.35 -23.73
C ALA A 271 -10.02 -13.71 -22.85
N GLY A 272 -9.99 -13.33 -21.58
CA GLY A 272 -11.05 -13.58 -20.62
C GLY A 272 -12.41 -12.98 -21.00
N GLU A 273 -12.44 -11.88 -21.75
CA GLU A 273 -13.69 -11.29 -22.25
C GLU A 273 -14.55 -12.32 -23.05
N ASN A 274 -13.90 -13.24 -23.74
CA ASN A 274 -14.55 -14.31 -24.50
C ASN A 274 -14.89 -15.54 -23.63
N HIS A 275 -14.41 -15.60 -22.41
CA HIS A 275 -14.53 -16.73 -21.49
C HIS A 275 -15.15 -16.30 -20.14
N GLY A 276 -16.27 -15.59 -20.17
CA GLY A 276 -17.03 -15.21 -18.98
C GLY A 276 -16.40 -14.09 -18.14
N ASN A 277 -15.56 -13.25 -18.74
CA ASN A 277 -14.80 -12.17 -18.08
C ASN A 277 -13.81 -12.67 -17.03
N VAL A 278 -13.23 -13.84 -17.24
CA VAL A 278 -12.12 -14.37 -16.44
C VAL A 278 -10.96 -13.38 -16.44
N LYS A 279 -10.34 -13.19 -15.27
CA LYS A 279 -9.27 -12.20 -15.06
C LYS A 279 -8.00 -12.84 -14.53
N PRO A 280 -6.82 -12.18 -14.67
CA PRO A 280 -5.60 -12.61 -14.00
C PRO A 280 -5.72 -12.48 -12.48
N ALA A 281 -5.26 -13.50 -11.76
CA ALA A 281 -5.37 -13.62 -10.29
C ALA A 281 -4.19 -13.00 -9.54
N ASN A 282 -3.05 -12.82 -10.21
CA ASN A 282 -1.83 -12.31 -9.60
C ASN A 282 -0.84 -11.79 -10.64
N PHE A 283 0.08 -10.95 -10.19
CA PHE A 283 1.37 -10.71 -10.81
C PHE A 283 2.40 -11.63 -10.13
N LEU A 284 3.22 -12.34 -10.89
CA LEU A 284 4.42 -13.03 -10.36
C LEU A 284 5.54 -12.99 -11.39
N ASP A 285 6.61 -12.27 -11.04
CA ASP A 285 7.88 -12.29 -11.74
C ASP A 285 8.88 -13.18 -10.99
N ILE A 286 9.30 -14.27 -11.61
CA ILE A 286 10.29 -15.20 -11.05
C ILE A 286 11.74 -14.77 -11.32
N GLY A 287 11.93 -13.61 -11.97
CA GLY A 287 13.24 -13.10 -12.32
C GLY A 287 14.00 -13.94 -13.37
N GLY A 288 15.29 -13.66 -13.49
CA GLY A 288 16.18 -14.33 -14.44
C GLY A 288 16.76 -15.67 -13.97
N GLY A 289 16.39 -16.18 -12.77
CA GLY A 289 16.99 -17.37 -12.16
C GLY A 289 15.96 -18.41 -11.76
N ALA A 290 15.10 -18.86 -12.70
CA ALA A 290 14.04 -19.84 -12.42
C ALA A 290 14.59 -21.22 -12.06
N SER A 291 15.14 -21.38 -10.84
CA SER A 291 15.44 -22.70 -10.28
C SER A 291 14.16 -23.50 -10.03
N ALA A 292 14.28 -24.80 -9.86
CA ALA A 292 13.13 -25.64 -9.53
C ALA A 292 12.45 -25.22 -8.22
N GLU A 293 13.24 -24.80 -7.25
CA GLU A 293 12.76 -24.34 -5.94
C GLU A 293 11.98 -23.02 -6.04
N VAL A 294 12.49 -22.06 -6.82
CA VAL A 294 11.80 -20.79 -7.10
C VAL A 294 10.48 -21.03 -7.83
N MET A 295 10.49 -21.90 -8.84
CA MET A 295 9.28 -22.27 -9.58
C MET A 295 8.29 -23.01 -8.68
N ALA A 296 8.75 -23.93 -7.82
CA ALA A 296 7.89 -24.64 -6.87
C ALA A 296 7.25 -23.68 -5.87
N ALA A 297 8.04 -22.77 -5.28
CA ALA A 297 7.51 -21.77 -4.35
C ALA A 297 6.46 -20.86 -5.01
N GLY A 298 6.74 -20.38 -6.22
CA GLY A 298 5.79 -19.54 -6.97
C GLY A 298 4.50 -20.29 -7.31
N LEU A 299 4.59 -21.51 -7.81
CA LEU A 299 3.43 -22.34 -8.10
C LEU A 299 2.64 -22.72 -6.84
N GLU A 300 3.31 -23.04 -5.73
CA GLU A 300 2.65 -23.34 -4.45
C GLU A 300 1.80 -22.17 -3.95
N ILE A 301 2.32 -20.94 -4.07
CA ILE A 301 1.59 -19.73 -3.69
C ILE A 301 0.34 -19.55 -4.55
N ILE A 302 0.50 -19.66 -5.88
CA ILE A 302 -0.61 -19.48 -6.84
C ILE A 302 -1.66 -20.61 -6.68
N LEU A 303 -1.23 -21.85 -6.55
CA LEU A 303 -2.14 -22.99 -6.39
C LEU A 303 -2.87 -22.98 -5.03
N GLY A 304 -2.27 -22.35 -4.02
CA GLY A 304 -2.89 -22.12 -2.71
C GLY A 304 -3.99 -21.07 -2.71
N ASP A 305 -4.11 -20.28 -3.78
CA ASP A 305 -5.20 -19.32 -3.94
C ASP A 305 -6.47 -20.04 -4.43
N GLU A 306 -7.53 -20.03 -3.61
CA GLU A 306 -8.80 -20.69 -3.94
C GLU A 306 -9.51 -20.09 -5.18
N GLN A 307 -9.25 -18.83 -5.50
CA GLN A 307 -9.82 -18.17 -6.68
C GLN A 307 -9.20 -18.67 -7.98
N VAL A 308 -7.94 -19.11 -7.95
CA VAL A 308 -7.23 -19.60 -9.14
C VAL A 308 -7.83 -20.92 -9.61
N LYS A 309 -8.14 -21.01 -10.90
CA LYS A 309 -8.70 -22.18 -11.57
C LYS A 309 -7.76 -22.79 -12.61
N SER A 310 -6.93 -21.98 -13.25
CA SER A 310 -5.87 -22.37 -14.15
C SER A 310 -4.64 -21.50 -13.95
N VAL A 311 -3.47 -21.94 -14.42
CA VAL A 311 -2.22 -21.18 -14.35
C VAL A 311 -1.68 -20.98 -15.76
N PHE A 312 -1.24 -19.78 -16.09
CA PHE A 312 -0.51 -19.46 -17.30
C PHE A 312 0.95 -19.13 -16.98
N VAL A 313 1.85 -20.02 -17.37
CA VAL A 313 3.30 -19.83 -17.28
C VAL A 313 3.79 -19.33 -18.64
N ASN A 314 4.13 -18.04 -18.72
CA ASN A 314 4.60 -17.39 -19.94
C ASN A 314 6.04 -16.96 -19.79
N VAL A 315 6.97 -17.62 -20.45
CA VAL A 315 8.39 -17.40 -20.31
C VAL A 315 9.05 -17.13 -21.65
N PHE A 316 9.87 -16.08 -21.68
CA PHE A 316 10.78 -15.80 -22.77
C PHE A 316 12.22 -16.09 -22.34
N GLY A 317 12.82 -17.15 -22.88
CA GLY A 317 14.18 -17.57 -22.60
C GLY A 317 15.19 -16.50 -23.05
N GLY A 318 15.84 -15.89 -22.10
CA GLY A 318 16.92 -14.92 -22.26
C GLY A 318 18.17 -15.40 -21.52
N ILE A 319 18.51 -14.77 -20.40
CA ILE A 319 19.60 -15.18 -19.49
C ILE A 319 19.27 -16.60 -18.95
N THR A 320 18.03 -16.83 -18.53
CA THR A 320 17.53 -18.16 -18.19
C THR A 320 16.95 -18.80 -19.45
N SER A 321 17.46 -19.95 -19.85
CA SER A 321 17.03 -20.65 -21.04
C SER A 321 15.75 -21.47 -20.83
N CYS A 322 15.00 -21.73 -21.93
CA CYS A 322 13.74 -22.44 -21.86
C CYS A 322 13.85 -23.87 -21.34
N ASP A 323 14.97 -24.56 -21.58
CA ASP A 323 15.24 -25.91 -21.05
C ASP A 323 15.42 -25.90 -19.53
N ALA A 324 16.09 -24.88 -18.99
CA ALA A 324 16.21 -24.70 -17.54
C ALA A 324 14.83 -24.47 -16.89
N VAL A 325 14.01 -23.61 -17.50
CA VAL A 325 12.64 -23.34 -17.04
C VAL A 325 11.77 -24.60 -17.12
N ALA A 326 11.82 -25.33 -18.23
CA ALA A 326 11.07 -26.56 -18.40
C ALA A 326 11.41 -27.62 -17.34
N ASN A 327 12.71 -27.83 -17.08
CA ASN A 327 13.18 -28.68 -15.99
C ASN A 327 12.69 -28.17 -14.62
N GLY A 328 12.72 -26.85 -14.40
CA GLY A 328 12.20 -26.23 -13.20
C GLY A 328 10.70 -26.51 -12.99
N ILE A 329 9.87 -26.40 -14.03
CA ILE A 329 8.44 -26.67 -13.97
C ILE A 329 8.19 -28.16 -13.65
N VAL A 330 8.84 -29.09 -14.37
CA VAL A 330 8.67 -30.53 -14.14
C VAL A 330 9.04 -30.91 -12.71
N LYS A 331 10.19 -30.42 -12.25
CA LYS A 331 10.66 -30.71 -10.89
C LYS A 331 9.79 -30.04 -9.81
N ALA A 332 9.25 -28.82 -10.09
CA ALA A 332 8.30 -28.18 -9.22
C ALA A 332 7.01 -29.00 -9.06
N LEU A 333 6.50 -29.58 -10.14
CA LEU A 333 5.32 -30.47 -10.09
C LEU A 333 5.62 -31.77 -9.33
N GLU A 334 6.83 -32.32 -9.44
CA GLU A 334 7.28 -33.46 -8.63
C GLU A 334 7.30 -33.11 -7.13
N ILE A 335 7.81 -31.92 -6.76
CA ILE A 335 7.86 -31.45 -5.38
C ILE A 335 6.45 -31.24 -4.81
N LEU A 336 5.55 -30.63 -5.60
CA LEU A 336 4.18 -30.34 -5.19
C LEU A 336 3.28 -31.60 -5.14
N GLY A 337 3.57 -32.59 -5.98
CA GLY A 337 2.82 -33.82 -6.03
C GLY A 337 1.32 -33.61 -6.10
N ASP A 338 0.57 -34.19 -5.17
CA ASP A 338 -0.89 -34.10 -5.11
C ASP A 338 -1.43 -32.70 -4.78
N ALA A 339 -0.59 -31.77 -4.35
CA ALA A 339 -0.97 -30.37 -4.16
C ALA A 339 -1.15 -29.61 -5.49
N ALA A 340 -0.54 -30.08 -6.57
CA ALA A 340 -0.74 -29.55 -7.91
C ALA A 340 -2.03 -30.13 -8.51
N THR A 341 -3.11 -29.37 -8.46
CA THR A 341 -4.45 -29.84 -8.90
C THR A 341 -5.01 -29.08 -10.10
N LYS A 342 -4.42 -27.95 -10.46
CA LYS A 342 -4.95 -27.03 -11.49
C LYS A 342 -4.13 -27.14 -12.78
N PRO A 343 -4.75 -27.01 -13.96
CA PRO A 343 -4.02 -27.08 -15.23
C PRO A 343 -3.05 -25.90 -15.37
N LEU A 344 -1.85 -26.22 -15.90
CA LEU A 344 -0.79 -25.27 -16.22
C LEU A 344 -0.68 -25.16 -17.74
N VAL A 345 -1.03 -24.01 -18.29
CA VAL A 345 -0.74 -23.68 -19.68
C VAL A 345 0.66 -23.09 -19.73
N VAL A 346 1.55 -23.67 -20.52
CA VAL A 346 2.96 -23.26 -20.58
C VAL A 346 3.31 -22.79 -21.99
N ARG A 347 3.73 -21.54 -22.10
CA ARG A 347 4.30 -20.99 -23.32
C ARG A 347 5.79 -20.68 -23.07
N LEU A 348 6.62 -21.34 -23.86
CA LEU A 348 8.06 -21.08 -23.92
C LEU A 348 8.44 -20.52 -25.28
N ASP A 349 9.28 -19.48 -25.28
CA ASP A 349 9.88 -18.87 -26.47
C ASP A 349 11.28 -18.36 -26.14
N GLY A 350 12.10 -18.04 -27.17
CA GLY A 350 13.46 -17.57 -26.97
C GLY A 350 14.51 -18.67 -26.94
N ASN A 351 15.57 -18.49 -26.13
CA ASN A 351 16.72 -19.40 -26.10
C ASN A 351 16.36 -20.81 -25.66
N ASN A 352 16.83 -21.83 -26.42
CA ASN A 352 16.62 -23.26 -26.17
C ASN A 352 15.15 -23.69 -26.13
N VAL A 353 14.27 -22.98 -26.84
CA VAL A 353 12.83 -23.25 -26.84
C VAL A 353 12.49 -24.69 -27.33
N VAL A 354 13.19 -25.21 -28.34
CA VAL A 354 12.97 -26.56 -28.88
C VAL A 354 13.22 -27.62 -27.80
N GLU A 355 14.32 -27.48 -27.06
CA GLU A 355 14.67 -28.39 -25.99
C GLU A 355 13.69 -28.24 -24.79
N GLY A 356 13.34 -27.02 -24.41
CA GLY A 356 12.35 -26.78 -23.35
C GLY A 356 11.00 -27.44 -23.64
N ARG A 357 10.50 -27.30 -24.86
CA ARG A 357 9.24 -27.93 -25.30
C ARG A 357 9.35 -29.47 -25.34
N ARG A 358 10.52 -30.01 -25.74
CA ARG A 358 10.80 -31.44 -25.73
C ARG A 358 10.72 -31.99 -24.29
N ILE A 359 11.36 -31.33 -23.33
CA ILE A 359 11.36 -31.73 -21.90
C ILE A 359 9.91 -31.77 -21.36
N LEU A 360 9.10 -30.74 -21.62
CA LEU A 360 7.71 -30.75 -21.18
C LEU A 360 6.87 -31.85 -21.83
N SER A 361 7.14 -32.16 -23.14
CA SER A 361 6.45 -33.21 -23.85
C SER A 361 6.83 -34.62 -23.33
N GLU A 362 8.10 -34.84 -23.03
CA GLU A 362 8.59 -36.11 -22.48
C GLU A 362 8.14 -36.37 -21.05
N ALA A 363 8.04 -35.31 -20.23
CA ALA A 363 7.46 -35.38 -18.89
C ALA A 363 6.01 -35.86 -18.91
N ASN A 364 5.27 -35.59 -20.00
CA ASN A 364 3.90 -36.03 -20.23
C ASN A 364 3.00 -35.87 -19.00
N HIS A 365 3.18 -34.77 -18.27
CA HIS A 365 2.41 -34.50 -17.04
C HIS A 365 0.98 -34.09 -17.37
N PRO A 366 -0.05 -34.69 -16.73
CA PRO A 366 -1.45 -34.49 -17.11
C PRO A 366 -1.96 -33.04 -16.94
N LEU A 367 -1.30 -32.25 -16.08
CA LEU A 367 -1.66 -30.85 -15.87
C LEU A 367 -1.01 -29.89 -16.86
N ILE A 368 0.02 -30.30 -17.61
CA ILE A 368 0.73 -29.42 -18.56
C ILE A 368 0.03 -29.38 -19.90
N VAL A 369 -0.33 -28.17 -20.33
CA VAL A 369 -0.82 -27.88 -21.68
C VAL A 369 0.15 -26.90 -22.32
N GLN A 370 0.81 -27.28 -23.41
CA GLN A 370 1.74 -26.39 -24.12
C GLN A 370 0.99 -25.46 -25.09
N ALA A 371 1.43 -24.21 -25.17
CA ALA A 371 0.94 -23.22 -26.12
C ALA A 371 2.09 -22.65 -26.95
N GLU A 372 1.82 -22.28 -28.19
CA GLU A 372 2.83 -21.78 -29.12
C GLU A 372 3.08 -20.27 -28.98
N THR A 373 1.99 -19.52 -28.79
CA THR A 373 2.02 -18.05 -28.67
C THR A 373 1.46 -17.59 -27.34
N MET A 374 1.76 -16.35 -26.97
CA MET A 374 1.20 -15.73 -25.77
C MET A 374 -0.32 -15.65 -25.84
N ASP A 375 -0.87 -15.26 -27.01
CA ASP A 375 -2.32 -15.14 -27.22
C ASP A 375 -3.01 -16.50 -27.10
N SER A 376 -2.49 -17.56 -27.75
CA SER A 376 -3.07 -18.89 -27.67
C SER A 376 -2.95 -19.47 -26.24
N GLY A 377 -1.89 -19.14 -25.52
CA GLY A 377 -1.72 -19.54 -24.13
C GLY A 377 -2.71 -18.84 -23.20
N ALA A 378 -2.89 -17.54 -23.37
CA ALA A 378 -3.84 -16.76 -22.60
C ALA A 378 -5.28 -17.21 -22.84
N ASP A 379 -5.67 -17.41 -24.11
CA ASP A 379 -7.00 -17.92 -24.49
C ASP A 379 -7.26 -19.29 -23.87
N LYS A 380 -6.28 -20.20 -23.95
CA LYS A 380 -6.40 -21.55 -23.38
C LYS A 380 -6.49 -21.52 -21.85
N ALA A 381 -5.72 -20.68 -21.19
CA ALA A 381 -5.78 -20.54 -19.73
C ALA A 381 -7.14 -19.97 -19.29
N ALA A 382 -7.63 -18.95 -19.99
CA ALA A 382 -8.95 -18.37 -19.71
C ALA A 382 -10.08 -19.39 -19.97
N GLU A 383 -10.01 -20.15 -21.07
CA GLU A 383 -10.96 -21.25 -21.36
C GLU A 383 -11.01 -22.27 -20.21
N LEU A 384 -9.84 -22.72 -19.75
CA LEU A 384 -9.76 -23.72 -18.68
C LEU A 384 -10.26 -23.18 -17.34
N ALA A 385 -9.97 -21.91 -17.02
CA ALA A 385 -10.48 -21.28 -15.82
C ALA A 385 -12.00 -21.11 -15.85
N HIS A 386 -12.59 -20.78 -17.01
CA HIS A 386 -14.02 -20.62 -17.18
C HIS A 386 -14.79 -21.95 -17.04
N LYS A 387 -14.16 -23.07 -17.38
CA LYS A 387 -14.76 -24.42 -17.32
C LYS A 387 -14.65 -25.11 -15.96
N ALA A 388 -13.78 -24.59 -15.07
CA ALA A 388 -13.55 -25.14 -13.73
C ALA A 388 -14.53 -24.59 -12.69
#